data_80a5f2154b477bbb3e9942a26bb223a7
#
_entry.id   80a5f2154b477bbb3e9942a26bb223a7
#
_cell.length_a   1.000
_cell.length_b   1.000
_cell.length_c   1.000
_cell.angle_alpha   90.00
_cell.angle_beta   90.00
_cell.angle_gamma   90.00
#
_symmetry.space_group_name_H-M   'P 1'
#
loop_
_entity.id
_entity.type
_entity.pdbx_description
1 polymer ?
#
loop_
_entity_poly.entity_id
_entity_poly.type
_entity_poly.pdbx_seq_one_letter_code
_entity_poly.pdbx_strand_id
1 'polypeptide(L)'
;MMSANSLMDYENDPEVLEKLYRNQPEKFELELSYALKQKPDSITFRIWATRLNIELSQKDDISPTLITVIGISILAGLTTRIPALFFREDWFYPRFAPFVALMAIASYFLIKNNNGYLTRLVVIFCLITICYLSLLPDWSTSSSITMLLIHLPLACWLITGIVFSNGRWQEKESRIRFIRYSGELVILSGLILIGGFGLTALTIGLFQVIGIELDDKFIETVLALGVPAIPVIGTYVYDVVLQKKIQLAATLAKIFAPLFLVLVVAFILATTVQGIPFLDDRDYLIIFNALLIVILCIALFSIVGQDQSKETFIQRCIIISLIAATVFIDLIALYAISLRLLEFGFSINRFYIWTINILILGNLIYLLVAFAYSIQNNQRTSGMIDAVTNYLPIYALWVALATFILPLVFQFQ
;
A
#
# COMPACT_ATOMS: atom_id res chain seq x y z
N MET A 1 21.13 3.53 41.83
CA MET A 1 19.98 2.77 41.32
C MET A 1 18.70 3.45 41.83
N MET A 2 18.12 4.37 41.05
CA MET A 2 16.79 4.92 41.34
C MET A 2 15.76 3.94 40.81
N SER A 3 14.80 3.56 41.67
CA SER A 3 13.78 2.54 41.37
C SER A 3 12.81 3.02 40.27
N ALA A 4 12.26 2.08 39.50
CA ALA A 4 11.30 2.29 38.42
C ALA A 4 9.99 3.04 38.77
N ASN A 5 9.86 3.55 39.98
CA ASN A 5 8.66 4.27 40.49
C ASN A 5 8.80 5.80 40.43
N SER A 6 9.89 6.39 39.92
CA SER A 6 10.18 7.80 40.18
C SER A 6 9.23 8.79 39.48
N LEU A 7 8.74 8.49 38.28
CA LEU A 7 7.84 9.42 37.58
C LEU A 7 6.41 9.46 38.12
N MET A 8 5.90 8.34 38.71
CA MET A 8 4.57 8.31 39.28
C MET A 8 4.42 9.16 40.50
N ASP A 9 5.50 9.33 41.27
CA ASP A 9 5.51 10.12 42.49
C ASP A 9 5.46 11.63 42.20
N TYR A 10 5.85 12.02 40.96
CA TYR A 10 5.89 13.41 40.50
C TYR A 10 4.79 13.78 39.50
N GLU A 11 3.70 12.98 39.43
CA GLU A 11 2.58 13.19 38.49
C GLU A 11 2.01 14.62 38.57
N ASN A 12 1.94 15.18 39.75
CA ASN A 12 1.37 16.51 40.01
C ASN A 12 2.42 17.63 40.15
N ASP A 13 3.69 17.34 39.82
CA ASP A 13 4.78 18.31 39.86
C ASP A 13 5.42 18.49 38.49
N PRO A 14 4.87 19.40 37.65
CA PRO A 14 5.35 19.61 36.30
C PRO A 14 6.78 20.17 36.22
N GLU A 15 7.23 20.88 37.27
CA GLU A 15 8.59 21.45 37.29
C GLU A 15 9.64 20.35 37.49
N VAL A 16 9.35 19.37 38.34
CA VAL A 16 10.23 18.21 38.56
C VAL A 16 10.27 17.33 37.30
N LEU A 17 9.13 17.09 36.68
CA LEU A 17 9.05 16.32 35.42
C LEU A 17 9.88 16.99 34.31
N GLU A 18 9.80 18.32 34.16
CA GLU A 18 10.60 19.06 33.19
C GLU A 18 12.11 18.97 33.48
N LYS A 19 12.52 19.05 34.74
CA LYS A 19 13.92 18.89 35.15
C LYS A 19 14.43 17.47 34.87
N LEU A 20 13.63 16.43 35.13
CA LEU A 20 13.99 15.04 34.85
C LEU A 20 14.15 14.81 33.35
N TYR A 21 13.25 15.36 32.53
CA TYR A 21 13.35 15.29 31.08
C TYR A 21 14.62 15.95 30.55
N ARG A 22 14.92 17.19 31.00
CA ARG A 22 16.12 17.92 30.54
C ARG A 22 17.42 17.22 30.94
N ASN A 23 17.45 16.55 32.09
CA ASN A 23 18.65 15.86 32.56
C ASN A 23 18.90 14.52 31.86
N GLN A 24 17.86 13.75 31.57
CA GLN A 24 17.97 12.40 30.99
C GLN A 24 16.78 12.11 30.05
N PRO A 25 16.73 12.68 28.84
CA PRO A 25 15.57 12.56 27.94
C PRO A 25 15.20 11.11 27.60
N GLU A 26 16.18 10.28 27.21
CA GLU A 26 15.93 8.88 26.81
C GLU A 26 15.38 8.03 27.96
N LYS A 27 15.89 8.25 29.17
CA LYS A 27 15.42 7.54 30.35
C LYS A 27 14.02 8.01 30.75
N PHE A 28 13.76 9.31 30.65
CA PHE A 28 12.43 9.88 30.91
C PHE A 28 11.37 9.30 29.96
N GLU A 29 11.66 9.17 28.67
CA GLU A 29 10.76 8.56 27.70
C GLU A 29 10.42 7.10 28.04
N LEU A 30 11.41 6.32 28.47
CA LEU A 30 11.22 4.94 28.92
C LEU A 30 10.34 4.86 30.17
N GLU A 31 10.62 5.68 31.18
CA GLU A 31 9.86 5.72 32.42
C GLU A 31 8.44 6.28 32.20
N LEU A 32 8.27 7.26 31.31
CA LEU A 32 6.96 7.79 30.93
C LEU A 32 6.10 6.74 30.23
N SER A 33 6.69 5.94 29.34
CA SER A 33 5.99 4.83 28.70
C SER A 33 5.50 3.79 29.70
N TYR A 34 6.27 3.55 30.77
CA TYR A 34 5.88 2.66 31.87
C TYR A 34 4.79 3.29 32.74
N ALA A 35 4.93 4.59 33.11
CA ALA A 35 3.94 5.32 33.91
C ALA A 35 2.57 5.41 33.22
N LEU A 36 2.55 5.61 31.88
CA LEU A 36 1.35 5.60 31.07
C LEU A 36 0.63 4.26 31.05
N LYS A 37 1.37 3.15 31.08
CA LYS A 37 0.77 1.80 31.18
C LYS A 37 0.09 1.58 32.53
N GLN A 38 0.64 2.14 33.60
CA GLN A 38 0.08 2.01 34.95
C GLN A 38 -1.08 2.98 35.21
N LYS A 39 -1.00 4.20 34.66
CA LYS A 39 -2.02 5.25 34.81
C LYS A 39 -2.39 5.86 33.42
N PRO A 40 -3.15 5.14 32.61
CA PRO A 40 -3.50 5.58 31.24
C PRO A 40 -4.39 6.82 31.22
N ASP A 41 -5.10 7.11 32.31
CA ASP A 41 -6.01 8.26 32.43
C ASP A 41 -5.34 9.52 33.00
N SER A 42 -4.07 9.47 33.38
CA SER A 42 -3.32 10.63 33.86
C SER A 42 -3.18 11.70 32.79
N ILE A 43 -3.76 12.87 33.03
CA ILE A 43 -3.70 14.03 32.12
C ILE A 43 -2.24 14.46 31.93
N THR A 44 -1.46 14.52 33.00
CA THR A 44 -0.06 14.93 32.98
C THR A 44 0.79 14.02 32.09
N PHE A 45 0.67 12.71 32.26
CA PHE A 45 1.44 11.75 31.44
C PHE A 45 0.98 11.74 29.99
N ARG A 46 -0.30 11.96 29.71
CA ARG A 46 -0.82 12.11 28.34
C ARG A 46 -0.29 13.37 27.65
N ILE A 47 -0.22 14.51 28.37
CA ILE A 47 0.38 15.75 27.84
C ILE A 47 1.85 15.51 27.49
N TRP A 48 2.61 14.86 28.38
CA TRP A 48 4.01 14.54 28.14
C TRP A 48 4.19 13.57 26.96
N ALA A 49 3.34 12.55 26.86
CA ALA A 49 3.37 11.63 25.74
C ALA A 49 3.10 12.35 24.39
N THR A 50 2.12 13.24 24.38
CA THR A 50 1.81 14.06 23.19
C THR A 50 2.98 14.98 22.83
N ARG A 51 3.61 15.61 23.82
CA ARG A 51 4.79 16.47 23.62
C ARG A 51 5.99 15.72 23.03
N LEU A 52 6.20 14.48 23.45
CA LEU A 52 7.32 13.63 23.04
C LEU A 52 6.99 12.74 21.84
N ASN A 53 5.80 12.92 21.21
CA ASN A 53 5.31 12.05 20.15
C ASN A 53 5.32 10.55 20.52
N ILE A 54 5.21 10.25 21.81
CA ILE A 54 5.02 8.88 22.27
C ILE A 54 3.58 8.51 21.98
N GLU A 55 3.37 7.58 21.04
CA GLU A 55 2.03 7.05 20.78
C GLU A 55 1.46 6.49 22.10
N LEU A 56 0.40 7.10 22.58
CA LEU A 56 -0.38 6.56 23.69
C LEU A 56 -0.91 5.21 23.22
N SER A 57 -0.28 4.14 23.66
CA SER A 57 -0.77 2.79 23.40
C SER A 57 -2.17 2.70 23.99
N GLN A 58 -3.17 2.96 23.15
CA GLN A 58 -4.55 2.67 23.48
C GLN A 58 -4.66 1.15 23.57
N LYS A 59 -4.91 0.62 24.78
CA LYS A 59 -5.24 -0.77 25.05
C LYS A 59 -4.16 -1.73 24.51
N ASP A 60 -3.61 -2.59 25.30
CA ASP A 60 -2.63 -3.61 24.92
C ASP A 60 -2.87 -4.03 23.46
N ASP A 61 -2.07 -3.47 22.54
CA ASP A 61 -2.04 -3.89 21.15
C ASP A 61 -1.51 -5.33 21.21
N ILE A 62 -2.41 -6.29 21.23
CA ILE A 62 -2.07 -7.71 21.19
C ILE A 62 -1.48 -7.93 19.79
N SER A 63 -0.19 -7.63 19.65
CA SER A 63 0.49 -7.93 18.41
C SER A 63 0.43 -9.44 18.20
N PRO A 64 -0.04 -9.90 17.03
CA PRO A 64 -0.10 -11.32 16.74
C PRO A 64 1.24 -11.98 16.99
N THR A 65 1.24 -13.09 17.70
CA THR A 65 2.46 -13.84 18.00
C THR A 65 3.02 -14.44 16.71
N LEU A 66 4.31 -14.78 16.71
CA LEU A 66 4.94 -15.48 15.58
C LEU A 66 4.15 -16.76 15.20
N ILE A 67 3.66 -17.49 16.19
CA ILE A 67 2.86 -18.71 15.96
C ILE A 67 1.56 -18.38 15.21
N THR A 68 0.89 -17.30 15.57
CA THR A 68 -0.32 -16.82 14.85
C THR A 68 -0.01 -16.48 13.41
N VAL A 69 1.12 -15.80 13.16
CA VAL A 69 1.56 -15.41 11.81
C VAL A 69 1.88 -16.65 10.97
N ILE A 70 2.59 -17.63 11.54
CA ILE A 70 2.85 -18.92 10.89
C ILE A 70 1.52 -19.62 10.56
N GLY A 71 0.59 -19.66 11.50
CA GLY A 71 -0.75 -20.26 11.29
C GLY A 71 -1.51 -19.60 10.15
N ILE A 72 -1.57 -18.26 10.10
CA ILE A 72 -2.21 -17.50 9.00
C ILE A 72 -1.51 -17.80 7.68
N SER A 73 -0.16 -17.83 7.66
CA SER A 73 0.63 -18.07 6.46
C SER A 73 0.40 -19.47 5.91
N ILE A 74 0.41 -20.49 6.76
CA ILE A 74 0.12 -21.87 6.37
C ILE A 74 -1.30 -21.98 5.84
N LEU A 75 -2.29 -21.40 6.53
CA LEU A 75 -3.68 -21.43 6.10
C LEU A 75 -3.85 -20.75 4.74
N ALA A 76 -3.24 -19.59 4.52
CA ALA A 76 -3.28 -18.90 3.23
C ALA A 76 -2.68 -19.75 2.11
N GLY A 77 -1.51 -20.36 2.34
CA GLY A 77 -0.88 -21.26 1.39
C GLY A 77 -1.74 -22.49 1.07
N LEU A 78 -2.28 -23.17 2.10
CA LEU A 78 -3.15 -24.33 1.90
C LEU A 78 -4.45 -23.96 1.17
N THR A 79 -5.05 -22.81 1.50
CA THR A 79 -6.24 -22.30 0.83
C THR A 79 -5.98 -21.99 -0.65
N THR A 80 -4.74 -21.66 -1.01
CA THR A 80 -4.34 -21.43 -2.40
C THR A 80 -3.97 -22.75 -3.09
N ARG A 81 -3.27 -23.66 -2.43
CA ARG A 81 -2.76 -24.89 -3.07
C ARG A 81 -3.82 -26.00 -3.19
N ILE A 82 -4.58 -26.25 -2.13
CA ILE A 82 -5.52 -27.39 -2.10
C ILE A 82 -6.59 -27.27 -3.17
N PRO A 83 -7.33 -26.14 -3.32
CA PRO A 83 -8.34 -26.03 -4.37
C PRO A 83 -7.75 -26.12 -5.79
N ALA A 84 -6.52 -25.63 -6.01
CA ALA A 84 -5.84 -25.72 -7.30
C ALA A 84 -5.56 -27.17 -7.75
N LEU A 85 -5.59 -28.15 -6.83
CA LEU A 85 -5.51 -29.56 -7.20
C LEU A 85 -6.82 -30.11 -7.83
N PHE A 86 -7.95 -29.44 -7.60
CA PHE A 86 -9.28 -29.88 -8.05
C PHE A 86 -9.87 -29.02 -9.16
N PHE A 87 -9.40 -27.78 -9.28
CA PHE A 87 -9.84 -26.81 -10.27
C PHE A 87 -8.73 -26.54 -11.29
N ARG A 88 -9.09 -26.07 -12.46
CA ARG A 88 -8.14 -25.61 -13.47
C ARG A 88 -7.35 -24.41 -12.92
N GLU A 89 -6.05 -24.43 -13.06
CA GLU A 89 -5.14 -23.39 -12.50
C GLU A 89 -5.39 -22.03 -13.12
N ASP A 90 -5.60 -21.98 -14.45
CA ASP A 90 -5.92 -20.77 -15.20
C ASP A 90 -7.26 -20.14 -14.78
N TRP A 91 -8.19 -20.93 -14.24
CA TRP A 91 -9.46 -20.45 -13.68
C TRP A 91 -9.30 -20.03 -12.22
N PHE A 92 -8.58 -20.80 -11.40
CA PHE A 92 -8.54 -20.64 -9.95
C PHE A 92 -7.58 -19.50 -9.51
N TYR A 93 -6.32 -19.51 -9.95
CA TYR A 93 -5.31 -18.57 -9.45
C TYR A 93 -5.64 -17.10 -9.73
N PRO A 94 -6.07 -16.68 -10.93
CA PRO A 94 -6.39 -15.27 -11.16
C PRO A 94 -7.55 -14.75 -10.29
N ARG A 95 -8.48 -15.63 -9.93
CA ARG A 95 -9.66 -15.28 -9.13
C ARG A 95 -9.36 -15.24 -7.64
N PHE A 96 -8.65 -16.23 -7.13
CA PHE A 96 -8.59 -16.46 -5.69
C PHE A 96 -7.21 -16.20 -5.05
N ALA A 97 -6.10 -16.35 -5.75
CA ALA A 97 -4.78 -16.20 -5.13
C ALA A 97 -4.54 -14.78 -4.57
N PRO A 98 -4.80 -13.68 -5.30
CA PRO A 98 -4.67 -12.33 -4.74
C PRO A 98 -5.67 -12.06 -3.60
N PHE A 99 -6.90 -12.58 -3.73
CA PHE A 99 -7.93 -12.47 -2.71
C PHE A 99 -7.48 -13.12 -1.40
N VAL A 100 -6.98 -14.36 -1.45
CA VAL A 100 -6.50 -15.11 -0.27
C VAL A 100 -5.33 -14.37 0.40
N ALA A 101 -4.34 -13.93 -0.37
CA ALA A 101 -3.18 -13.22 0.16
C ALA A 101 -3.56 -11.94 0.91
N LEU A 102 -4.47 -11.14 0.35
CA LEU A 102 -4.90 -9.87 0.95
C LEU A 102 -5.84 -10.08 2.14
N MET A 103 -6.71 -11.09 2.09
CA MET A 103 -7.54 -11.45 3.25
C MET A 103 -6.73 -12.07 4.38
N ALA A 104 -5.59 -12.71 4.10
CA ALA A 104 -4.66 -13.15 5.13
C ALA A 104 -4.04 -11.96 5.89
N ILE A 105 -3.67 -10.86 5.19
CA ILE A 105 -3.25 -9.62 5.84
C ILE A 105 -4.41 -9.02 6.66
N ALA A 106 -5.62 -8.97 6.11
CA ALA A 106 -6.78 -8.47 6.84
C ALA A 106 -7.02 -9.28 8.13
N SER A 107 -6.84 -10.61 8.07
CA SER A 107 -6.94 -11.51 9.24
C SER A 107 -5.92 -11.19 10.32
N TYR A 108 -4.67 -10.84 9.93
CA TYR A 108 -3.65 -10.37 10.88
C TYR A 108 -4.16 -9.16 11.68
N PHE A 109 -4.70 -8.14 10.99
CA PHE A 109 -5.21 -6.94 11.67
C PHE A 109 -6.54 -7.18 12.41
N LEU A 110 -7.38 -8.11 11.98
CA LEU A 110 -8.58 -8.49 12.73
C LEU A 110 -8.23 -9.08 14.09
N ILE A 111 -7.23 -9.97 14.11
CA ILE A 111 -6.74 -10.56 15.37
C ILE A 111 -6.13 -9.47 16.26
N LYS A 112 -5.30 -8.59 15.67
CA LYS A 112 -4.69 -7.48 16.39
C LYS A 112 -5.70 -6.52 17.00
N ASN A 113 -6.70 -6.11 16.22
CA ASN A 113 -7.70 -5.12 16.63
C ASN A 113 -8.79 -5.69 17.53
N ASN A 114 -8.99 -7.01 17.51
CA ASN A 114 -10.02 -7.74 18.25
C ASN A 114 -11.42 -7.07 18.18
N ASN A 115 -11.83 -6.67 16.97
CA ASN A 115 -13.07 -5.94 16.72
C ASN A 115 -14.10 -6.84 16.03
N GLY A 116 -15.09 -7.33 16.78
CA GLY A 116 -16.11 -8.25 16.26
C GLY A 116 -17.00 -7.67 15.18
N TYR A 117 -17.19 -6.34 15.11
CA TYR A 117 -17.92 -5.70 14.02
C TYR A 117 -17.14 -5.80 12.70
N LEU A 118 -15.86 -5.45 12.72
CA LEU A 118 -15.00 -5.57 11.55
C LEU A 118 -14.84 -7.02 11.10
N THR A 119 -14.73 -7.96 12.04
CA THR A 119 -14.68 -9.39 11.73
C THR A 119 -15.93 -9.81 10.95
N ARG A 120 -17.12 -9.43 11.41
CA ARG A 120 -18.37 -9.73 10.68
C ARG A 120 -18.40 -9.10 9.30
N LEU A 121 -17.97 -7.83 9.17
CA LEU A 121 -17.90 -7.14 7.88
C LEU A 121 -16.99 -7.88 6.90
N VAL A 122 -15.78 -8.27 7.32
CA VAL A 122 -14.84 -9.00 6.47
C VAL A 122 -15.35 -10.37 6.10
N VAL A 123 -15.97 -11.10 7.03
CA VAL A 123 -16.58 -12.42 6.75
C VAL A 123 -17.68 -12.29 5.68
N ILE A 124 -18.57 -11.30 5.84
CA ILE A 124 -19.64 -11.05 4.84
C ILE A 124 -19.03 -10.68 3.48
N PHE A 125 -18.02 -9.80 3.47
CA PHE A 125 -17.30 -9.44 2.25
C PHE A 125 -16.66 -10.67 1.59
N CYS A 126 -15.99 -11.54 2.35
CA CYS A 126 -15.39 -12.77 1.84
C CYS A 126 -16.45 -13.70 1.24
N LEU A 127 -17.57 -13.92 1.92
CA LEU A 127 -18.64 -14.80 1.43
C LEU A 127 -19.24 -14.26 0.11
N ILE A 128 -19.53 -12.95 0.06
CA ILE A 128 -20.05 -12.31 -1.16
C ILE A 128 -19.03 -12.41 -2.28
N THR A 129 -17.76 -12.11 -2.02
CA THR A 129 -16.70 -12.13 -3.03
C THR A 129 -16.45 -13.55 -3.54
N ILE A 130 -16.39 -14.56 -2.67
CA ILE A 130 -16.22 -15.96 -3.08
C ILE A 130 -17.41 -16.40 -3.96
N CYS A 131 -18.63 -16.11 -3.54
CA CYS A 131 -19.83 -16.43 -4.34
C CYS A 131 -19.77 -15.73 -5.71
N TYR A 132 -19.47 -14.45 -5.73
CA TYR A 132 -19.35 -13.64 -6.95
C TYR A 132 -18.30 -14.22 -7.90
N LEU A 133 -17.07 -14.47 -7.42
CA LEU A 133 -15.98 -15.01 -8.23
C LEU A 133 -16.26 -16.42 -8.76
N SER A 134 -16.97 -17.24 -7.98
CA SER A 134 -17.34 -18.60 -8.38
C SER A 134 -18.42 -18.62 -9.46
N LEU A 135 -19.26 -17.60 -9.52
CA LEU A 135 -20.34 -17.48 -10.50
C LEU A 135 -19.90 -16.77 -11.79
N LEU A 136 -18.69 -16.18 -11.82
CA LEU A 136 -18.17 -15.52 -13.03
C LEU A 136 -18.02 -16.52 -14.17
N PRO A 137 -18.47 -16.17 -15.39
CA PRO A 137 -18.21 -16.97 -16.59
C PRO A 137 -16.71 -17.09 -16.89
N ASP A 138 -16.36 -17.87 -17.92
CA ASP A 138 -14.95 -18.03 -18.30
C ASP A 138 -14.38 -16.71 -18.83
N TRP A 139 -13.17 -16.34 -18.38
CA TRP A 139 -12.61 -15.00 -18.59
C TRP A 139 -11.75 -14.85 -19.84
N SER A 140 -11.42 -15.96 -20.49
CA SER A 140 -10.43 -15.99 -21.60
C SER A 140 -10.78 -15.06 -22.77
N THR A 141 -12.02 -14.67 -22.91
CA THR A 141 -12.52 -13.78 -23.97
C THR A 141 -13.17 -12.50 -23.47
N SER A 142 -13.39 -12.37 -22.14
CA SER A 142 -14.11 -11.25 -21.55
C SER A 142 -13.16 -10.13 -21.09
N SER A 143 -13.30 -8.95 -21.68
CA SER A 143 -12.58 -7.74 -21.27
C SER A 143 -13.01 -7.24 -19.89
N SER A 144 -14.31 -7.31 -19.57
CA SER A 144 -14.84 -6.83 -18.28
C SER A 144 -14.41 -7.70 -17.11
N ILE A 145 -14.35 -9.03 -17.31
CA ILE A 145 -13.85 -9.96 -16.26
C ILE A 145 -12.35 -9.74 -16.06
N THR A 146 -11.57 -9.56 -17.13
CA THR A 146 -10.14 -9.22 -17.01
C THR A 146 -9.94 -7.95 -16.19
N MET A 147 -10.71 -6.89 -16.48
CA MET A 147 -10.63 -5.64 -15.72
C MET A 147 -11.08 -5.82 -14.26
N LEU A 148 -12.12 -6.62 -13.99
CA LEU A 148 -12.53 -6.99 -12.65
C LEU A 148 -11.38 -7.67 -11.88
N LEU A 149 -10.75 -8.67 -12.46
CA LEU A 149 -9.66 -9.41 -11.81
C LEU A 149 -8.44 -8.55 -11.54
N ILE A 150 -8.17 -7.53 -12.37
CA ILE A 150 -7.12 -6.52 -12.12
C ILE A 150 -7.50 -5.59 -10.95
N HIS A 151 -8.78 -5.22 -10.80
CA HIS A 151 -9.23 -4.30 -9.75
C HIS A 151 -9.57 -5.01 -8.43
N LEU A 152 -9.83 -6.30 -8.45
CA LEU A 152 -10.16 -7.09 -7.25
C LEU A 152 -9.10 -7.00 -6.14
N PRO A 153 -7.78 -7.13 -6.42
CA PRO A 153 -6.76 -6.93 -5.41
C PRO A 153 -6.84 -5.54 -4.75
N LEU A 154 -7.16 -4.50 -5.51
CA LEU A 154 -7.32 -3.15 -4.98
C LEU A 154 -8.55 -3.04 -4.07
N ALA A 155 -9.67 -3.70 -4.42
CA ALA A 155 -10.85 -3.78 -3.56
C ALA A 155 -10.54 -4.51 -2.24
N CYS A 156 -9.84 -5.63 -2.29
CA CYS A 156 -9.38 -6.35 -1.10
C CYS A 156 -8.42 -5.49 -0.26
N TRP A 157 -7.55 -4.71 -0.93
CA TRP A 157 -6.63 -3.79 -0.25
C TRP A 157 -7.36 -2.66 0.48
N LEU A 158 -8.45 -2.13 -0.07
CA LEU A 158 -9.31 -1.16 0.60
C LEU A 158 -9.96 -1.73 1.86
N ILE A 159 -10.47 -2.96 1.81
CA ILE A 159 -11.00 -3.67 2.99
C ILE A 159 -9.91 -3.85 4.04
N THR A 160 -8.72 -4.26 3.62
CA THR A 160 -7.55 -4.35 4.51
C THR A 160 -7.24 -3.00 5.17
N GLY A 161 -7.35 -1.88 4.44
CA GLY A 161 -7.17 -0.53 4.98
C GLY A 161 -8.21 -0.14 6.03
N ILE A 162 -9.46 -0.52 5.85
CA ILE A 162 -10.53 -0.32 6.84
C ILE A 162 -10.22 -1.10 8.11
N VAL A 163 -9.77 -2.35 7.97
CA VAL A 163 -9.39 -3.21 9.11
C VAL A 163 -8.14 -2.69 9.79
N PHE A 164 -7.10 -2.30 9.03
CA PHE A 164 -5.87 -1.69 9.54
C PHE A 164 -6.14 -0.47 10.42
N SER A 165 -7.07 0.38 9.99
CA SER A 165 -7.46 1.60 10.70
C SER A 165 -8.44 1.35 11.86
N ASN A 166 -8.77 0.09 12.17
CA ASN A 166 -9.79 -0.29 13.14
C ASN A 166 -11.14 0.42 12.90
N GLY A 167 -11.55 0.55 11.64
CA GLY A 167 -12.78 1.22 11.21
C GLY A 167 -12.70 2.76 11.15
N ARG A 168 -11.60 3.37 11.58
CA ARG A 168 -11.40 4.83 11.57
C ARG A 168 -10.84 5.36 10.24
N TRP A 169 -11.32 4.80 9.12
CA TRP A 169 -10.88 5.17 7.77
C TRP A 169 -11.15 6.64 7.42
N GLN A 170 -12.14 7.26 8.05
CA GLN A 170 -12.48 8.68 7.83
C GLN A 170 -11.41 9.63 8.37
N GLU A 171 -10.61 9.20 9.35
CA GLU A 171 -9.53 9.99 9.91
C GLU A 171 -8.35 10.06 8.92
N LYS A 172 -7.86 11.29 8.65
CA LYS A 172 -6.73 11.53 7.75
C LYS A 172 -5.48 10.78 8.21
N GLU A 173 -5.18 10.83 9.50
CA GLU A 173 -4.03 10.14 10.11
C GLU A 173 -4.06 8.63 9.86
N SER A 174 -5.24 8.02 9.92
CA SER A 174 -5.40 6.59 9.65
C SER A 174 -5.09 6.26 8.19
N ARG A 175 -5.51 7.11 7.25
CA ARG A 175 -5.18 6.95 5.82
C ARG A 175 -3.68 7.15 5.55
N ILE A 176 -3.03 8.13 6.18
CA ILE A 176 -1.59 8.36 6.07
C ILE A 176 -0.82 7.13 6.57
N ARG A 177 -1.17 6.61 7.74
CA ARG A 177 -0.54 5.40 8.30
C ARG A 177 -0.70 4.20 7.37
N PHE A 178 -1.87 4.05 6.77
CA PHE A 178 -2.12 2.97 5.81
C PHE A 178 -1.29 3.11 4.53
N ILE A 179 -1.16 4.32 3.97
CA ILE A 179 -0.30 4.57 2.81
C ILE A 179 1.16 4.24 3.13
N ARG A 180 1.67 4.70 4.28
CA ARG A 180 3.04 4.37 4.73
C ARG A 180 3.23 2.87 4.84
N TYR A 181 2.34 2.21 5.56
CA TYR A 181 2.35 0.76 5.71
C TYR A 181 2.35 0.06 4.33
N SER A 182 1.53 0.50 3.39
CA SER A 182 1.44 -0.06 2.04
C SER A 182 2.79 -0.02 1.31
N GLY A 183 3.48 1.13 1.35
CA GLY A 183 4.79 1.28 0.72
C GLY A 183 5.85 0.38 1.36
N GLU A 184 5.90 0.34 2.69
CA GLU A 184 6.84 -0.52 3.40
C GLU A 184 6.56 -2.01 3.14
N LEU A 185 5.29 -2.40 3.13
CA LEU A 185 4.89 -3.79 2.86
C LEU A 185 5.31 -4.25 1.47
N VAL A 186 5.12 -3.43 0.44
CA VAL A 186 5.53 -3.76 -0.94
C VAL A 186 7.04 -4.03 -1.00
N ILE A 187 7.85 -3.18 -0.37
CA ILE A 187 9.31 -3.33 -0.35
C ILE A 187 9.73 -4.58 0.44
N LEU A 188 9.19 -4.77 1.64
CA LEU A 188 9.50 -5.94 2.47
C LEU A 188 9.07 -7.23 1.79
N SER A 189 7.88 -7.25 1.19
CA SER A 189 7.39 -8.39 0.43
C SER A 189 8.29 -8.70 -0.77
N GLY A 190 8.75 -7.68 -1.49
CA GLY A 190 9.70 -7.84 -2.58
C GLY A 190 11.03 -8.45 -2.14
N LEU A 191 11.59 -7.97 -1.01
CA LEU A 191 12.83 -8.52 -0.44
C LEU A 191 12.65 -9.98 0.01
N ILE A 192 11.53 -10.31 0.66
CA ILE A 192 11.24 -11.69 1.08
C ILE A 192 11.06 -12.58 -0.14
N LEU A 193 10.39 -12.10 -1.19
CA LEU A 193 10.21 -12.83 -2.45
C LEU A 193 11.54 -13.13 -3.12
N ILE A 194 12.43 -12.16 -3.24
CA ILE A 194 13.79 -12.35 -3.81
C ILE A 194 14.56 -13.40 -2.99
N GLY A 195 14.55 -13.30 -1.66
CA GLY A 195 15.17 -14.29 -0.78
C GLY A 195 14.55 -15.68 -0.94
N GLY A 196 13.22 -15.78 -1.07
CA GLY A 196 12.50 -17.03 -1.31
C GLY A 196 12.87 -17.68 -2.64
N PHE A 197 12.96 -16.91 -3.72
CA PHE A 197 13.44 -17.41 -5.01
C PHE A 197 14.88 -17.91 -4.93
N GLY A 198 15.77 -17.16 -4.27
CA GLY A 198 17.15 -17.58 -4.05
C GLY A 198 17.24 -18.90 -3.29
N LEU A 199 16.47 -19.04 -2.21
CA LEU A 199 16.42 -20.28 -1.43
C LEU A 199 15.87 -21.45 -2.27
N THR A 200 14.83 -21.25 -3.04
CA THR A 200 14.23 -22.27 -3.91
C THR A 200 15.25 -22.72 -4.98
N ALA A 201 15.93 -21.76 -5.63
CA ALA A 201 16.95 -22.07 -6.63
C ALA A 201 18.13 -22.85 -6.03
N LEU A 202 18.62 -22.46 -4.85
CA LEU A 202 19.65 -23.20 -4.12
C LEU A 202 19.18 -24.61 -3.74
N THR A 203 17.93 -24.77 -3.30
CA THR A 203 17.36 -26.08 -2.99
C THR A 203 17.38 -26.99 -4.21
N ILE A 204 16.87 -26.50 -5.35
CA ILE A 204 16.86 -27.27 -6.61
C ILE A 204 18.30 -27.66 -6.99
N GLY A 205 19.25 -26.72 -6.96
CA GLY A 205 20.66 -26.99 -7.29
C GLY A 205 21.29 -28.00 -6.37
N LEU A 206 21.08 -27.94 -5.05
CA LEU A 206 21.62 -28.90 -4.09
C LEU A 206 21.04 -30.30 -4.30
N PHE A 207 19.76 -30.44 -4.56
CA PHE A 207 19.14 -31.75 -4.82
C PHE A 207 19.63 -32.34 -6.16
N GLN A 208 19.81 -31.50 -7.18
CA GLN A 208 20.35 -31.93 -8.47
C GLN A 208 21.78 -32.49 -8.35
N VAL A 209 22.64 -31.88 -7.50
CA VAL A 209 24.01 -32.38 -7.27
C VAL A 209 24.03 -33.80 -6.70
N ILE A 210 23.02 -34.19 -5.91
CA ILE A 210 22.91 -35.57 -5.36
C ILE A 210 22.05 -36.47 -6.24
N GLY A 211 21.71 -36.05 -7.48
CA GLY A 211 20.99 -36.87 -8.44
C GLY A 211 19.48 -36.91 -8.24
N ILE A 212 18.91 -36.02 -7.43
CA ILE A 212 17.46 -35.89 -7.24
C ILE A 212 16.97 -34.71 -8.08
N GLU A 213 16.17 -34.98 -9.10
CA GLU A 213 15.50 -33.96 -9.89
C GLU A 213 14.18 -33.57 -9.23
N LEU A 214 14.07 -32.28 -8.84
CA LEU A 214 12.83 -31.70 -8.35
C LEU A 214 12.01 -31.26 -9.55
N ASP A 215 10.80 -31.79 -9.67
CA ASP A 215 9.91 -31.55 -10.80
C ASP A 215 9.21 -30.16 -10.70
N ASP A 216 8.53 -29.79 -11.78
CA ASP A 216 7.77 -28.54 -11.85
C ASP A 216 6.68 -28.45 -10.76
N LYS A 217 6.13 -29.59 -10.33
CA LYS A 217 5.13 -29.65 -9.25
C LYS A 217 5.72 -29.23 -7.90
N PHE A 218 7.02 -29.47 -7.67
CA PHE A 218 7.68 -28.94 -6.48
C PHE A 218 7.68 -27.42 -6.52
N ILE A 219 8.09 -26.83 -7.64
CA ILE A 219 8.14 -25.37 -7.81
C ILE A 219 6.75 -24.76 -7.66
N GLU A 220 5.74 -25.31 -8.33
CA GLU A 220 4.33 -24.89 -8.20
C GLU A 220 3.85 -24.93 -6.76
N THR A 221 4.21 -26.00 -6.03
CA THR A 221 3.80 -26.15 -4.63
C THR A 221 4.47 -25.13 -3.73
N VAL A 222 5.77 -24.88 -3.92
CA VAL A 222 6.52 -23.84 -3.17
C VAL A 222 5.92 -22.46 -3.44
N LEU A 223 5.62 -22.15 -4.69
CA LEU A 223 5.01 -20.86 -5.06
C LEU A 223 3.59 -20.72 -4.48
N ALA A 224 2.75 -21.74 -4.64
CA ALA A 224 1.37 -21.71 -4.15
C ALA A 224 1.26 -21.60 -2.62
N LEU A 225 2.21 -22.20 -1.88
CA LEU A 225 2.27 -22.10 -0.43
C LEU A 225 2.97 -20.81 0.04
N GLY A 226 4.07 -20.44 -0.63
CA GLY A 226 4.95 -19.36 -0.19
C GLY A 226 4.44 -17.96 -0.54
N VAL A 227 4.01 -17.75 -1.79
CA VAL A 227 3.65 -16.40 -2.25
C VAL A 227 2.51 -15.77 -1.44
N PRO A 228 1.41 -16.45 -1.08
CA PRO A 228 0.38 -15.86 -0.23
C PRO A 228 0.82 -15.57 1.20
N ALA A 229 1.87 -16.25 1.70
CA ALA A 229 2.42 -16.03 3.03
C ALA A 229 3.32 -14.79 3.11
N ILE A 230 3.98 -14.41 2.00
CA ILE A 230 4.96 -13.30 1.96
C ILE A 230 4.39 -12.00 2.55
N PRO A 231 3.24 -11.49 2.13
CA PRO A 231 2.74 -10.23 2.64
C PRO A 231 2.32 -10.29 4.11
N VAL A 232 1.92 -11.44 4.62
CA VAL A 232 1.63 -11.64 6.05
C VAL A 232 2.92 -11.58 6.88
N ILE A 233 3.97 -12.26 6.41
CA ILE A 233 5.30 -12.22 7.03
C ILE A 233 5.86 -10.80 6.97
N GLY A 234 5.75 -10.11 5.82
CA GLY A 234 6.15 -8.71 5.65
C GLY A 234 5.43 -7.78 6.61
N THR A 235 4.13 -7.99 6.83
CA THR A 235 3.33 -7.25 7.81
C THR A 235 3.86 -7.45 9.23
N TYR A 236 4.14 -8.68 9.63
CA TYR A 236 4.72 -9.00 10.95
C TYR A 236 6.10 -8.35 11.12
N VAL A 237 6.95 -8.46 10.11
CA VAL A 237 8.29 -7.84 10.14
C VAL A 237 8.15 -6.33 10.32
N TYR A 238 7.29 -5.66 9.56
CA TYR A 238 7.05 -4.22 9.69
C TYR A 238 6.50 -3.83 11.08
N ASP A 239 5.48 -4.55 11.54
CA ASP A 239 4.72 -4.18 12.74
C ASP A 239 5.46 -4.50 14.03
N VAL A 240 6.10 -5.69 14.12
CA VAL A 240 6.66 -6.23 15.36
C VAL A 240 8.19 -6.14 15.37
N VAL A 241 8.86 -6.63 14.30
CA VAL A 241 10.32 -6.71 14.27
C VAL A 241 10.93 -5.32 14.11
N LEU A 242 10.43 -4.54 13.16
CA LEU A 242 10.92 -3.21 12.84
C LEU A 242 10.17 -2.10 13.60
N GLN A 243 9.16 -2.45 14.38
CA GLN A 243 8.39 -1.54 15.24
C GLN A 243 7.88 -0.29 14.49
N LYS A 244 7.56 -0.42 13.19
CA LYS A 244 7.10 0.68 12.31
C LYS A 244 8.08 1.85 12.19
N LYS A 245 9.36 1.67 12.58
CA LYS A 245 10.38 2.75 12.59
C LYS A 245 11.05 2.96 11.24
N ILE A 246 10.87 2.04 10.30
CA ILE A 246 11.49 2.11 8.98
C ILE A 246 10.66 2.96 8.03
N GLN A 247 11.34 3.72 7.18
CA GLN A 247 10.77 4.56 6.13
C GLN A 247 11.49 4.29 4.79
N LEU A 248 11.52 3.01 4.37
CA LEU A 248 12.19 2.60 3.13
C LEU A 248 11.49 3.20 1.91
N ALA A 249 10.16 3.15 1.88
CA ALA A 249 9.38 3.68 0.75
C ALA A 249 9.65 5.16 0.50
N ALA A 250 9.67 5.97 1.56
CA ALA A 250 10.01 7.39 1.45
C ALA A 250 11.46 7.62 1.05
N THR A 251 12.38 6.82 1.56
CA THR A 251 13.82 6.92 1.21
C THR A 251 14.04 6.56 -0.26
N LEU A 252 13.46 5.46 -0.74
CA LEU A 252 13.53 5.07 -2.13
C LEU A 252 12.87 6.10 -3.05
N ALA A 253 11.70 6.63 -2.67
CA ALA A 253 11.04 7.68 -3.43
C ALA A 253 11.94 8.92 -3.63
N LYS A 254 12.68 9.34 -2.59
CA LYS A 254 13.64 10.46 -2.70
C LYS A 254 14.81 10.18 -3.64
N ILE A 255 15.29 8.93 -3.69
CA ILE A 255 16.38 8.51 -4.59
C ILE A 255 15.86 8.43 -6.02
N PHE A 256 14.68 7.85 -6.23
CA PHE A 256 14.14 7.62 -7.56
C PHE A 256 13.51 8.85 -8.19
N ALA A 257 12.98 9.81 -7.42
CA ALA A 257 12.34 11.01 -7.96
C ALA A 257 13.22 11.77 -8.96
N PRO A 258 14.50 12.10 -8.69
CA PRO A 258 15.36 12.78 -9.67
C PRO A 258 15.66 11.91 -10.89
N LEU A 259 15.80 10.59 -10.74
CA LEU A 259 16.05 9.67 -11.84
C LEU A 259 14.84 9.60 -12.78
N PHE A 260 13.64 9.49 -12.21
CA PHE A 260 12.40 9.51 -13.00
C PHE A 260 12.15 10.88 -13.66
N LEU A 261 12.52 11.99 -13.00
CA LEU A 261 12.46 13.31 -13.62
C LEU A 261 13.34 13.38 -14.87
N VAL A 262 14.59 12.92 -14.79
CA VAL A 262 15.50 12.85 -15.95
C VAL A 262 14.93 11.95 -17.03
N LEU A 263 14.41 10.77 -16.68
CA LEU A 263 13.78 9.86 -17.63
C LEU A 263 12.60 10.51 -18.36
N VAL A 264 11.70 11.15 -17.62
CA VAL A 264 10.50 11.81 -18.17
C VAL A 264 10.87 12.97 -19.09
N VAL A 265 11.83 13.80 -18.68
CA VAL A 265 12.33 14.93 -19.51
C VAL A 265 13.00 14.41 -20.77
N ALA A 266 13.88 13.41 -20.65
CA ALA A 266 14.54 12.78 -21.81
C ALA A 266 13.51 12.18 -22.78
N PHE A 267 12.48 11.53 -22.25
CA PHE A 267 11.38 10.99 -23.05
C PHE A 267 10.61 12.10 -23.80
N ILE A 268 10.23 13.20 -23.12
CA ILE A 268 9.56 14.35 -23.73
C ILE A 268 10.44 14.93 -24.87
N LEU A 269 11.74 15.11 -24.63
CA LEU A 269 12.67 15.62 -25.63
C LEU A 269 12.79 14.67 -26.84
N ALA A 270 12.93 13.37 -26.60
CA ALA A 270 13.03 12.38 -27.66
C ALA A 270 11.76 12.36 -28.54
N THR A 271 10.60 12.45 -27.93
CA THR A 271 9.31 12.47 -28.65
C THR A 271 9.10 13.75 -29.46
N THR A 272 9.61 14.90 -29.00
CA THR A 272 9.54 16.15 -29.74
C THR A 272 10.46 16.13 -30.99
N VAL A 273 11.59 15.40 -30.92
CA VAL A 273 12.56 15.30 -32.04
C VAL A 273 12.13 14.25 -33.06
N GLN A 274 11.64 13.10 -32.63
CA GLN A 274 11.30 11.97 -33.50
C GLN A 274 9.87 12.01 -34.06
N GLY A 275 9.02 12.93 -33.56
CA GLY A 275 7.58 12.88 -33.80
C GLY A 275 6.88 11.91 -32.83
N ILE A 276 5.56 11.83 -32.92
CA ILE A 276 4.74 11.05 -32.01
C ILE A 276 4.22 9.77 -32.71
N PRO A 277 5.03 8.73 -32.96
CA PRO A 277 4.55 7.49 -33.57
C PRO A 277 3.74 6.61 -32.61
N PHE A 278 3.75 6.92 -31.28
CA PHE A 278 3.15 6.10 -30.24
C PHE A 278 1.63 6.32 -30.04
N LEU A 279 1.01 7.27 -30.74
CA LEU A 279 -0.43 7.46 -30.68
C LEU A 279 -1.20 6.23 -31.20
N ASP A 280 -0.59 5.47 -32.11
CA ASP A 280 -1.22 4.34 -32.79
C ASP A 280 -0.90 2.97 -32.17
N ASP A 281 0.09 2.87 -31.30
CA ASP A 281 0.53 1.60 -30.73
C ASP A 281 -0.03 1.38 -29.30
N ARG A 282 -0.63 0.18 -29.07
CA ARG A 282 -1.20 -0.23 -27.79
C ARG A 282 -0.12 -0.40 -26.72
N ASP A 283 1.04 -0.90 -27.08
CA ASP A 283 2.10 -1.26 -26.13
C ASP A 283 2.69 -0.01 -25.47
N TYR A 284 2.79 1.09 -26.20
CA TYR A 284 3.19 2.37 -25.63
C TYR A 284 2.21 2.86 -24.55
N LEU A 285 0.90 2.72 -24.77
CA LEU A 285 -0.10 3.14 -23.78
C LEU A 285 -0.01 2.33 -22.48
N ILE A 286 0.33 1.05 -22.55
CA ILE A 286 0.53 0.20 -21.36
C ILE A 286 1.75 0.70 -20.57
N ILE A 287 2.87 0.96 -21.25
CA ILE A 287 4.09 1.47 -20.62
C ILE A 287 3.85 2.84 -19.99
N PHE A 288 3.11 3.72 -20.68
CA PHE A 288 2.72 5.03 -20.13
C PHE A 288 1.90 4.90 -18.84
N ASN A 289 0.88 4.07 -18.84
CA ASN A 289 0.06 3.88 -17.64
C ASN A 289 0.88 3.33 -16.46
N ALA A 290 1.81 2.41 -16.74
CA ALA A 290 2.75 1.93 -15.72
C ALA A 290 3.62 3.06 -15.18
N LEU A 291 4.17 3.91 -16.06
CA LEU A 291 4.98 5.06 -15.69
C LEU A 291 4.19 6.06 -14.83
N LEU A 292 2.95 6.38 -15.21
CA LEU A 292 2.07 7.28 -14.44
C LEU A 292 1.83 6.76 -13.02
N ILE A 293 1.53 5.47 -12.87
CA ILE A 293 1.32 4.83 -11.56
C ILE A 293 2.59 4.89 -10.71
N VAL A 294 3.75 4.57 -11.29
CA VAL A 294 5.03 4.60 -10.58
C VAL A 294 5.35 6.02 -10.09
N ILE A 295 5.17 7.03 -10.94
CA ILE A 295 5.45 8.42 -10.58
C ILE A 295 4.45 8.91 -9.51
N LEU A 296 3.18 8.54 -9.63
CA LEU A 296 2.19 8.82 -8.58
C LEU A 296 2.60 8.20 -7.24
N CYS A 297 3.05 6.94 -7.23
CA CYS A 297 3.58 6.30 -6.02
C CYS A 297 4.79 7.03 -5.45
N ILE A 298 5.76 7.42 -6.30
CA ILE A 298 6.94 8.20 -5.88
C ILE A 298 6.51 9.52 -5.23
N ALA A 299 5.58 10.24 -5.86
CA ALA A 299 5.06 11.51 -5.32
C ALA A 299 4.36 11.29 -3.97
N LEU A 300 3.47 10.30 -3.87
CA LEU A 300 2.74 9.97 -2.64
C LEU A 300 3.69 9.60 -1.49
N PHE A 301 4.65 8.69 -1.72
CA PHE A 301 5.58 8.26 -0.68
C PHE A 301 6.58 9.36 -0.30
N SER A 302 6.97 10.21 -1.24
CA SER A 302 7.77 11.40 -0.94
C SER A 302 7.04 12.36 -0.01
N ILE A 303 5.73 12.57 -0.21
CA ILE A 303 4.92 13.49 0.61
C ILE A 303 4.62 12.88 1.98
N VAL A 304 4.15 11.62 2.01
CA VAL A 304 3.67 10.97 3.24
C VAL A 304 4.81 10.54 4.18
N GLY A 305 5.99 10.24 3.64
CA GLY A 305 7.14 9.76 4.40
C GLY A 305 8.04 10.86 4.95
N GLN A 306 7.69 12.14 4.79
CA GLN A 306 8.57 13.22 5.20
C GLN A 306 8.50 13.50 6.70
N ASP A 307 9.68 13.50 7.33
CA ASP A 307 9.92 14.27 8.54
C ASP A 307 10.03 15.74 8.09
N GLN A 308 8.97 16.52 8.32
CA GLN A 308 8.75 17.86 7.77
C GLN A 308 9.89 18.85 8.08
N SER A 309 10.73 18.55 9.09
CA SER A 309 11.85 19.39 9.53
C SER A 309 13.09 19.27 8.64
N LYS A 310 13.21 18.25 7.80
CA LYS A 310 14.44 17.91 7.05
C LYS A 310 14.33 18.03 5.54
N GLU A 311 13.20 18.50 5.01
CA GLU A 311 13.02 18.63 3.57
C GLU A 311 13.79 19.80 2.98
N THR A 312 14.63 19.52 1.98
CA THR A 312 15.38 20.57 1.27
C THR A 312 14.53 21.20 0.17
N PHE A 313 14.79 22.48 -0.14
CA PHE A 313 14.16 23.19 -1.25
C PHE A 313 14.34 22.43 -2.59
N ILE A 314 15.51 21.85 -2.82
CA ILE A 314 15.82 21.09 -4.03
C ILE A 314 14.90 19.86 -4.17
N GLN A 315 14.67 19.11 -3.10
CA GLN A 315 13.77 17.94 -3.12
C GLN A 315 12.35 18.35 -3.52
N ARG A 316 11.86 19.48 -3.01
CA ARG A 316 10.54 20.01 -3.41
C ARG A 316 10.51 20.35 -4.89
N CYS A 317 11.50 21.06 -5.40
CA CYS A 317 11.59 21.41 -6.81
C CYS A 317 11.58 20.16 -7.70
N ILE A 318 12.31 19.10 -7.32
CA ILE A 318 12.35 17.84 -8.05
C ILE A 318 10.95 17.20 -8.11
N ILE A 319 10.27 17.10 -6.96
CA ILE A 319 8.94 16.46 -6.91
C ILE A 319 7.91 17.27 -7.71
N ILE A 320 7.90 18.60 -7.57
CA ILE A 320 6.99 19.48 -8.32
C ILE A 320 7.25 19.34 -9.82
N SER A 321 8.51 19.40 -10.25
CA SER A 321 8.87 19.26 -11.65
C SER A 321 8.51 17.89 -12.22
N LEU A 322 8.69 16.83 -11.43
CA LEU A 322 8.30 15.47 -11.79
C LEU A 322 6.78 15.38 -11.98
N ILE A 323 5.98 15.88 -11.03
CA ILE A 323 4.51 15.88 -11.14
C ILE A 323 4.07 16.72 -12.35
N ALA A 324 4.64 17.90 -12.56
CA ALA A 324 4.28 18.78 -13.68
C ALA A 324 4.60 18.13 -15.04
N ALA A 325 5.77 17.53 -15.19
CA ALA A 325 6.15 16.79 -16.39
C ALA A 325 5.23 15.59 -16.63
N THR A 326 4.82 14.92 -15.53
CA THR A 326 3.89 13.78 -15.61
C THR A 326 2.49 14.21 -16.03
N VAL A 327 1.98 15.33 -15.52
CA VAL A 327 0.71 15.92 -15.97
C VAL A 327 0.74 16.18 -17.48
N PHE A 328 1.85 16.70 -17.99
CA PHE A 328 2.01 16.94 -19.42
C PHE A 328 1.93 15.64 -20.24
N ILE A 329 2.62 14.59 -19.81
CA ILE A 329 2.57 13.27 -20.47
C ILE A 329 1.17 12.65 -20.37
N ASP A 330 0.52 12.74 -19.21
CA ASP A 330 -0.82 12.17 -19.01
C ASP A 330 -1.86 12.86 -19.90
N LEU A 331 -1.75 14.18 -20.10
CA LEU A 331 -2.60 14.91 -21.06
C LEU A 331 -2.43 14.37 -22.49
N ILE A 332 -1.19 14.07 -22.91
CA ILE A 332 -0.92 13.48 -24.23
C ILE A 332 -1.52 12.07 -24.33
N ALA A 333 -1.32 11.25 -23.30
CA ALA A 333 -1.87 9.89 -23.23
C ALA A 333 -3.40 9.90 -23.27
N LEU A 334 -4.01 10.80 -22.49
CA LEU A 334 -5.46 10.97 -22.45
C LEU A 334 -6.03 11.42 -23.80
N TYR A 335 -5.35 12.35 -24.46
CA TYR A 335 -5.69 12.77 -25.83
C TYR A 335 -5.65 11.59 -26.80
N ALA A 336 -4.56 10.80 -26.79
CA ALA A 336 -4.41 9.63 -27.63
C ALA A 336 -5.53 8.59 -27.40
N ILE A 337 -5.86 8.29 -26.15
CA ILE A 337 -6.92 7.34 -25.82
C ILE A 337 -8.29 7.89 -26.24
N SER A 338 -8.52 9.21 -26.10
CA SER A 338 -9.76 9.86 -26.53
C SER A 338 -9.95 9.78 -28.05
N LEU A 339 -8.88 10.03 -28.84
CA LEU A 339 -8.92 9.86 -30.29
C LEU A 339 -9.28 8.42 -30.67
N ARG A 340 -8.65 7.43 -30.01
CA ARG A 340 -8.95 6.02 -30.26
C ARG A 340 -10.39 5.63 -29.92
N LEU A 341 -10.97 6.25 -28.88
CA LEU A 341 -12.39 6.05 -28.57
C LEU A 341 -13.31 6.61 -29.65
N LEU A 342 -12.92 7.74 -30.28
CA LEU A 342 -13.69 8.37 -31.35
C LEU A 342 -13.54 7.60 -32.69
N GLU A 343 -12.32 7.17 -33.04
CA GLU A 343 -12.04 6.52 -34.34
C GLU A 343 -12.47 5.04 -34.37
N PHE A 344 -12.16 4.29 -33.30
CA PHE A 344 -12.40 2.84 -33.25
C PHE A 344 -13.61 2.45 -32.39
N GLY A 345 -14.36 3.44 -31.89
CA GLY A 345 -15.54 3.22 -31.07
C GLY A 345 -15.23 2.79 -29.63
N PHE A 346 -16.30 2.60 -28.89
CA PHE A 346 -16.27 2.20 -27.48
C PHE A 346 -15.72 0.77 -27.33
N SER A 347 -14.77 0.59 -26.38
CA SER A 347 -14.40 -0.73 -25.87
C SER A 347 -14.21 -0.63 -24.35
N ILE A 348 -14.50 -1.73 -23.67
CA ILE A 348 -14.44 -1.82 -22.19
C ILE A 348 -13.04 -1.46 -21.70
N ASN A 349 -12.00 -2.06 -22.26
CA ASN A 349 -10.60 -1.79 -21.90
C ASN A 349 -10.24 -0.31 -22.06
N ARG A 350 -10.63 0.32 -23.18
CA ARG A 350 -10.37 1.74 -23.41
C ARG A 350 -11.08 2.61 -22.39
N PHE A 351 -12.33 2.28 -22.04
CA PHE A 351 -13.10 3.01 -21.04
C PHE A 351 -12.43 2.94 -19.66
N TYR A 352 -11.98 1.77 -19.21
CA TYR A 352 -11.28 1.64 -17.93
C TYR A 352 -9.97 2.43 -17.91
N ILE A 353 -9.15 2.31 -18.95
CA ILE A 353 -7.88 3.03 -19.06
C ILE A 353 -8.12 4.54 -19.14
N TRP A 354 -9.07 5.00 -19.92
CA TRP A 354 -9.44 6.41 -20.02
C TRP A 354 -9.88 6.99 -18.68
N THR A 355 -10.72 6.26 -17.95
CA THR A 355 -11.22 6.70 -16.64
C THR A 355 -10.11 6.75 -15.60
N ILE A 356 -9.23 5.74 -15.53
CA ILE A 356 -8.15 5.76 -14.54
C ILE A 356 -7.15 6.89 -14.84
N ASN A 357 -6.86 7.20 -16.10
CA ASN A 357 -6.01 8.33 -16.47
C ASN A 357 -6.64 9.66 -16.06
N ILE A 358 -7.94 9.87 -16.26
CA ILE A 358 -8.63 11.06 -15.75
C ILE A 358 -8.49 11.16 -14.23
N LEU A 359 -8.63 10.06 -13.50
CA LEU A 359 -8.50 10.05 -12.04
C LEU A 359 -7.07 10.37 -11.61
N ILE A 360 -6.06 9.79 -12.27
CA ILE A 360 -4.64 10.08 -11.99
C ILE A 360 -4.34 11.55 -12.31
N LEU A 361 -4.76 12.04 -13.48
CA LEU A 361 -4.58 13.43 -13.88
C LEU A 361 -5.19 14.40 -12.84
N GLY A 362 -6.43 14.14 -12.43
CA GLY A 362 -7.10 14.95 -11.40
C GLY A 362 -6.33 14.97 -10.08
N ASN A 363 -5.78 13.81 -9.64
CA ASN A 363 -4.96 13.74 -8.45
C ASN A 363 -3.64 14.52 -8.60
N LEU A 364 -2.93 14.36 -9.73
CA LEU A 364 -1.68 15.07 -10.00
C LEU A 364 -1.88 16.58 -10.06
N ILE A 365 -2.96 17.05 -10.69
CA ILE A 365 -3.32 18.47 -10.71
C ILE A 365 -3.64 18.97 -9.30
N TYR A 366 -4.40 18.19 -8.52
CA TYR A 366 -4.72 18.54 -7.13
C TYR A 366 -3.46 18.66 -6.27
N LEU A 367 -2.49 17.75 -6.44
CA LEU A 367 -1.19 17.82 -5.79
C LEU A 367 -0.41 19.07 -6.22
N LEU A 368 -0.37 19.41 -7.52
CA LEU A 368 0.30 20.62 -8.01
C LEU A 368 -0.30 21.90 -7.40
N VAL A 369 -1.62 22.00 -7.35
CA VAL A 369 -2.31 23.13 -6.75
C VAL A 369 -2.01 23.22 -5.25
N ALA A 370 -2.03 22.09 -4.53
CA ALA A 370 -1.67 22.04 -3.12
C ALA A 370 -0.22 22.47 -2.86
N PHE A 371 0.71 22.08 -3.73
CA PHE A 371 2.11 22.52 -3.67
C PHE A 371 2.24 24.04 -3.91
N ALA A 372 1.61 24.57 -4.94
CA ALA A 372 1.63 26.00 -5.25
C ALA A 372 1.09 26.84 -4.08
N TYR A 373 -0.04 26.41 -3.51
CA TYR A 373 -0.63 27.06 -2.35
C TYR A 373 0.27 26.99 -1.10
N SER A 374 0.95 25.86 -0.88
CA SER A 374 1.88 25.67 0.22
C SER A 374 3.08 26.61 0.14
N ILE A 375 3.62 26.85 -1.06
CA ILE A 375 4.72 27.78 -1.29
C ILE A 375 4.26 29.21 -1.00
N GLN A 376 3.10 29.61 -1.51
CA GLN A 376 2.60 30.99 -1.40
C GLN A 376 2.28 31.39 0.05
N ASN A 377 1.74 30.46 0.85
CA ASN A 377 1.27 30.74 2.22
C ASN A 377 2.26 30.34 3.31
N ASN A 378 3.45 29.87 2.97
CA ASN A 378 4.45 29.32 3.91
C ASN A 378 3.89 28.24 4.88
N GLN A 379 2.79 27.61 4.50
CA GLN A 379 2.13 26.52 5.25
C GLN A 379 2.72 25.18 4.78
N ARG A 380 3.73 24.74 5.48
CA ARG A 380 4.72 23.76 5.02
C ARG A 380 4.21 22.37 4.85
N THR A 381 3.10 21.86 4.71
CA THR A 381 2.88 20.42 4.43
C THR A 381 1.46 19.92 4.64
N SER A 382 0.63 20.58 5.45
CA SER A 382 -0.74 20.12 5.72
C SER A 382 -1.58 20.01 4.44
N GLY A 383 -1.44 20.98 3.52
CA GLY A 383 -2.19 20.98 2.27
C GLY A 383 -1.82 19.82 1.32
N MET A 384 -0.55 19.40 1.28
CA MET A 384 -0.11 18.26 0.44
C MET A 384 -0.62 16.92 1.01
N ILE A 385 -0.53 16.76 2.32
CA ILE A 385 -1.07 15.58 3.02
C ILE A 385 -2.59 15.51 2.83
N ASP A 386 -3.26 16.66 2.90
CA ASP A 386 -4.69 16.76 2.63
C ASP A 386 -5.03 16.37 1.18
N ALA A 387 -4.26 16.81 0.21
CA ALA A 387 -4.44 16.43 -1.19
C ALA A 387 -4.32 14.91 -1.41
N VAL A 388 -3.30 14.29 -0.81
CA VAL A 388 -3.11 12.83 -0.85
C VAL A 388 -4.30 12.10 -0.21
N THR A 389 -4.66 12.49 1.02
CA THR A 389 -5.65 11.73 1.80
C THR A 389 -7.08 11.93 1.33
N ASN A 390 -7.43 13.12 0.84
CA ASN A 390 -8.78 13.43 0.37
C ASN A 390 -9.09 12.79 -0.99
N TYR A 391 -8.07 12.42 -1.77
CA TYR A 391 -8.27 11.78 -3.07
C TYR A 391 -8.47 10.25 -2.97
N LEU A 392 -8.04 9.61 -1.88
CA LEU A 392 -8.21 8.16 -1.67
C LEU A 392 -9.67 7.67 -1.76
N PRO A 393 -10.69 8.37 -1.21
CA PRO A 393 -12.08 7.96 -1.38
C PRO A 393 -12.55 7.93 -2.83
N ILE A 394 -11.99 8.78 -3.70
CA ILE A 394 -12.31 8.81 -5.13
C ILE A 394 -11.78 7.53 -5.80
N TYR A 395 -10.53 7.15 -5.51
CA TYR A 395 -9.99 5.86 -5.96
C TYR A 395 -10.77 4.68 -5.41
N ALA A 396 -11.18 4.73 -4.13
CA ALA A 396 -11.97 3.68 -3.51
C ALA A 396 -13.33 3.50 -4.21
N LEU A 397 -14.00 4.60 -4.54
CA LEU A 397 -15.25 4.57 -5.31
C LEU A 397 -15.03 3.95 -6.69
N TRP A 398 -13.98 4.39 -7.41
CA TRP A 398 -13.67 3.83 -8.72
C TRP A 398 -13.41 2.32 -8.64
N VAL A 399 -12.59 1.87 -7.70
CA VAL A 399 -12.27 0.45 -7.51
C VAL A 399 -13.53 -0.36 -7.20
N ALA A 400 -14.43 0.15 -6.36
CA ALA A 400 -15.70 -0.50 -6.07
C ALA A 400 -16.60 -0.62 -7.32
N LEU A 401 -16.71 0.46 -8.11
CA LEU A 401 -17.44 0.46 -9.37
C LEU A 401 -16.83 -0.52 -10.38
N ALA A 402 -15.51 -0.45 -10.57
CA ALA A 402 -14.77 -1.25 -11.53
C ALA A 402 -14.81 -2.75 -11.21
N THR A 403 -14.83 -3.12 -9.93
CA THR A 403 -14.84 -4.52 -9.50
C THR A 403 -16.25 -5.13 -9.49
N PHE A 404 -17.24 -4.40 -8.96
CA PHE A 404 -18.52 -5.02 -8.65
C PHE A 404 -19.69 -4.56 -9.55
N ILE A 405 -19.62 -3.35 -10.10
CA ILE A 405 -20.76 -2.76 -10.84
C ILE A 405 -20.55 -2.82 -12.36
N LEU A 406 -19.42 -2.32 -12.85
CA LEU A 406 -19.18 -2.23 -14.30
C LEU A 406 -19.21 -3.59 -15.00
N PRO A 407 -18.67 -4.70 -14.44
CA PRO A 407 -18.79 -5.99 -15.10
C PRO A 407 -20.24 -6.46 -15.29
N LEU A 408 -21.14 -6.11 -14.35
CA LEU A 408 -22.58 -6.37 -14.46
C LEU A 408 -23.22 -5.50 -15.54
N VAL A 409 -22.86 -4.20 -15.57
CA VAL A 409 -23.37 -3.26 -16.59
C VAL A 409 -22.95 -3.71 -18.00
N PHE A 410 -21.74 -4.20 -18.16
CA PHE A 410 -21.22 -4.71 -19.42
C PHE A 410 -21.59 -6.18 -19.69
N GLN A 411 -22.44 -6.78 -18.86
CA GLN A 411 -22.93 -8.16 -19.04
C GLN A 411 -21.79 -9.18 -19.21
N PHE A 412 -20.66 -8.93 -18.53
CA PHE A 412 -19.47 -9.78 -18.57
C PHE A 412 -18.83 -9.96 -19.96
N GLN A 413 -18.96 -8.98 -20.86
CA GLN A 413 -18.35 -8.97 -22.19
C GLN A 413 -16.86 -8.66 -22.20
#